data_a5466d61ca47b557568c30c3715c333c
#
_entry.id   a5466d61ca47b557568c30c3715c333c
#
_cell.length_a   1.000
_cell.length_b   1.000
_cell.length_c   1.000
_cell.angle_alpha   90.00
_cell.angle_beta   90.00
_cell.angle_gamma   90.00
#
_symmetry.space_group_name_H-M   'P 1'
#
loop_
_entity.id
_entity.type
_entity.pdbx_description
1 polymer ?
#
loop_
_entity_poly.entity_id
_entity_poly.type
_entity_poly.pdbx_seq_one_letter_code
_entity_poly.pdbx_strand_id
1 'polypeptide(L)'
;MRYFSRLTTTTLLLAAFFEPRLSEAQRTINSTLTLPTELPTGNYDLEVFGNFSTVLAIANPPDERNTLYFAERSGRIIVYSDLENQIREQDPFLVIPSTVTTNGENGLLGLAFHPQYRLNGYFFVFYTSQRESGERTNRVSRFRRSQSDPFLADPDSETILFDQVDQANNHNGGDIHFGPDGYLYISLGDEGAGNDAYQNSQVTNGDFFAGLARIDVDRLPANIEPTEQPDAPRDSEGKAYYSVPVDNPLVSRWQEGGGDPESDLRLEFYAIGLRNPWRMSFDPATGDLWTGDVGQGAREEIDIITKGGNYGWAFREGFIGGPRSQTPPLGFETVVEPIHDYPRSQGTSITGGVVYRGSRLPELEGAYIFGDYGSNRIWALFPDPNGVSPNIEQITSVSNPVAFARDPSNGDILICSLSGTIRRLVRGSGKEPVFPETLTQTGAFKSLITLEPENGIIA
;
A
#
# COMPACT_ATOMS: atom_id res chain seq x y z
N MET A 1 -79.41 -28.47 20.88
CA MET A 1 -78.22 -29.24 21.17
C MET A 1 -76.96 -28.30 21.08
N ARG A 2 -76.32 -28.17 22.20
CA ARG A 2 -75.23 -27.21 22.39
C ARG A 2 -73.92 -27.82 21.86
N TYR A 3 -73.12 -27.04 21.05
CA TYR A 3 -71.78 -27.35 20.78
C TYR A 3 -70.89 -26.21 21.27
N PHE A 4 -70.02 -26.55 22.22
CA PHE A 4 -68.92 -25.68 22.73
C PHE A 4 -67.77 -25.71 21.74
N SER A 5 -67.33 -24.54 21.26
CA SER A 5 -66.10 -24.40 20.56
C SER A 5 -65.03 -23.95 21.59
N ARG A 6 -63.98 -24.74 21.70
CA ARG A 6 -62.72 -24.37 22.47
C ARG A 6 -61.89 -23.48 21.64
N LEU A 7 -61.68 -22.25 22.08
CA LEU A 7 -60.59 -21.40 21.62
C LEU A 7 -59.28 -21.89 22.26
N THR A 8 -58.31 -22.31 21.44
CA THR A 8 -56.97 -22.53 21.85
C THR A 8 -56.18 -21.22 21.61
N THR A 9 -55.80 -20.57 22.70
CA THR A 9 -54.95 -19.40 22.68
C THR A 9 -53.51 -19.85 22.50
N THR A 10 -52.91 -19.60 21.33
CA THR A 10 -51.50 -19.83 21.09
C THR A 10 -50.72 -18.61 21.56
N THR A 11 -50.04 -18.75 22.68
CA THR A 11 -49.12 -17.72 23.19
C THR A 11 -47.86 -17.76 22.37
N LEU A 12 -47.61 -16.74 21.51
CA LEU A 12 -46.33 -16.51 20.86
C LEU A 12 -45.37 -15.98 21.91
N LEU A 13 -44.40 -16.80 22.33
CA LEU A 13 -43.22 -16.31 23.05
C LEU A 13 -42.30 -15.59 22.05
N LEU A 14 -42.29 -14.26 22.10
CA LEU A 14 -41.24 -13.48 21.50
C LEU A 14 -39.97 -13.66 22.35
N ALA A 15 -39.04 -14.51 21.89
CA ALA A 15 -37.70 -14.53 22.43
C ALA A 15 -36.97 -13.25 21.93
N ALA A 16 -36.91 -12.24 22.79
CA ALA A 16 -36.01 -11.10 22.58
C ALA A 16 -34.57 -11.60 22.71
N PHE A 17 -33.89 -11.74 21.61
CA PHE A 17 -32.43 -11.85 21.60
C PHE A 17 -31.86 -10.55 22.15
N PHE A 18 -31.48 -10.55 23.42
CA PHE A 18 -30.57 -9.56 23.97
C PHE A 18 -29.19 -9.86 23.38
N GLU A 19 -28.82 -9.16 22.32
CA GLU A 19 -27.42 -9.00 22.01
C GLU A 19 -26.80 -8.18 23.16
N PRO A 20 -25.75 -8.69 23.82
CA PRO A 20 -25.01 -7.86 24.73
C PRO A 20 -24.34 -6.77 23.87
N ARG A 21 -24.89 -5.57 23.84
CA ARG A 21 -24.11 -4.39 23.49
C ARG A 21 -22.99 -4.36 24.50
N LEU A 22 -21.79 -4.74 24.05
CA LEU A 22 -20.57 -4.35 24.73
C LEU A 22 -20.64 -2.83 24.80
N SER A 23 -21.01 -2.30 25.96
CA SER A 23 -20.81 -0.90 26.27
C SER A 23 -19.29 -0.70 26.09
N GLU A 24 -18.91 0.09 25.08
CA GLU A 24 -17.62 0.73 25.09
C GLU A 24 -17.55 1.47 26.43
N ALA A 25 -16.89 0.85 27.38
CA ALA A 25 -16.41 1.55 28.55
C ALA A 25 -15.42 2.59 27.97
N GLN A 26 -15.90 3.81 27.73
CA GLN A 26 -15.03 4.94 27.59
C GLN A 26 -14.13 4.91 28.80
N ARG A 27 -12.92 4.40 28.62
CA ARG A 27 -11.83 4.58 29.57
C ARG A 27 -11.57 6.08 29.59
N THR A 28 -12.18 6.74 30.54
CA THR A 28 -11.76 8.09 30.88
C THR A 28 -10.37 7.93 31.44
N ILE A 29 -9.36 8.11 30.58
CA ILE A 29 -7.97 8.21 31.00
C ILE A 29 -7.90 9.55 31.73
N ASN A 30 -8.16 9.55 33.03
CA ASN A 30 -7.82 10.65 33.92
C ASN A 30 -6.31 10.63 34.17
N SER A 31 -5.54 10.72 33.11
CA SER A 31 -4.10 10.93 33.16
C SER A 31 -3.87 12.45 33.21
N THR A 32 -3.22 12.92 34.24
CA THR A 32 -2.64 14.27 34.28
C THR A 32 -1.38 14.38 33.40
N LEU A 33 -1.00 13.30 32.71
CA LEU A 33 -0.02 13.34 31.63
C LEU A 33 -0.67 14.09 30.47
N THR A 34 -0.38 15.38 30.37
CA THR A 34 -0.51 16.13 29.14
C THR A 34 0.51 15.55 28.16
N LEU A 35 0.04 14.71 27.26
CA LEU A 35 0.84 14.42 26.06
C LEU A 35 1.17 15.77 25.44
N PRO A 36 2.42 15.98 24.97
CA PRO A 36 2.77 17.21 24.26
C PRO A 36 1.77 17.39 23.11
N THR A 37 1.03 18.49 23.13
CA THR A 37 0.10 18.86 22.04
C THR A 37 0.84 19.38 20.82
N GLU A 38 2.14 19.58 20.95
CA GLU A 38 3.04 19.96 19.87
C GLU A 38 4.08 18.85 19.70
N LEU A 39 4.21 18.37 18.48
CA LEU A 39 5.33 17.51 18.09
C LEU A 39 6.62 18.25 18.43
N PRO A 40 7.65 17.57 18.94
CA PRO A 40 8.95 18.19 19.11
C PRO A 40 9.43 18.65 17.73
N THR A 41 9.38 19.96 17.50
CA THR A 41 9.81 20.57 16.25
C THR A 41 11.23 20.13 15.91
N GLY A 42 11.36 19.28 14.88
CA GLY A 42 12.53 19.31 14.04
C GLY A 42 13.80 18.62 14.50
N ASN A 43 13.77 17.49 15.19
CA ASN A 43 15.01 16.77 15.49
C ASN A 43 14.99 15.32 14.99
N TYR A 44 14.83 15.17 13.66
CA TYR A 44 15.02 13.88 13.02
C TYR A 44 16.26 13.95 12.12
N ASP A 45 17.12 12.96 12.23
CA ASP A 45 18.30 12.76 11.42
C ASP A 45 18.14 11.52 10.53
N LEU A 46 19.07 11.31 9.65
CA LEU A 46 19.09 10.23 8.69
C LEU A 46 20.39 9.44 8.79
N GLU A 47 20.32 8.20 9.23
CA GLU A 47 21.45 7.28 9.20
C GLU A 47 21.51 6.55 7.86
N VAL A 48 22.70 6.38 7.30
CA VAL A 48 22.89 5.54 6.11
C VAL A 48 22.68 4.08 6.50
N PHE A 49 21.64 3.46 5.95
CA PHE A 49 21.38 2.02 6.08
C PHE A 49 22.29 1.23 5.11
N GLY A 50 22.39 1.67 3.86
CA GLY A 50 23.21 1.02 2.85
C GLY A 50 23.22 1.77 1.51
N ASN A 51 24.12 1.32 0.63
CA ASN A 51 24.24 1.84 -0.72
C ASN A 51 24.00 0.70 -1.73
N PHE A 52 23.17 0.99 -2.71
CA PHE A 52 22.72 0.07 -3.76
C PHE A 52 22.79 0.78 -5.11
N SER A 53 22.38 0.12 -6.18
CA SER A 53 21.85 0.82 -7.35
C SER A 53 20.49 1.43 -6.99
N THR A 54 19.83 2.13 -7.90
CA THR A 54 18.50 2.69 -7.63
C THR A 54 17.53 1.61 -7.16
N VAL A 55 17.10 1.66 -5.89
CA VAL A 55 16.10 0.75 -5.31
C VAL A 55 14.73 1.40 -5.40
N LEU A 56 13.76 0.72 -6.01
CA LEU A 56 12.40 1.21 -6.18
C LEU A 56 11.38 0.48 -5.30
N ALA A 57 11.68 -0.73 -4.81
CA ALA A 57 10.84 -1.41 -3.84
C ALA A 57 11.69 -2.14 -2.79
N ILE A 58 11.18 -2.19 -1.58
CA ILE A 58 11.76 -2.97 -0.47
C ILE A 58 10.64 -3.81 0.13
N ALA A 59 10.88 -5.11 0.29
CA ALA A 59 9.91 -6.01 0.87
C ALA A 59 10.59 -7.08 1.73
N ASN A 60 9.85 -7.66 2.66
CA ASN A 60 10.25 -8.83 3.42
C ASN A 60 9.18 -9.92 3.34
N PRO A 61 9.57 -11.21 3.39
CA PRO A 61 8.59 -12.27 3.54
C PRO A 61 7.79 -12.12 4.83
N PRO A 62 6.49 -12.47 4.84
CA PRO A 62 5.71 -12.50 6.05
C PRO A 62 6.36 -13.38 7.12
N ASP A 63 6.29 -12.96 8.39
CA ASP A 63 6.88 -13.63 9.56
C ASP A 63 8.41 -13.75 9.58
N GLU A 64 9.11 -13.16 8.61
CA GLU A 64 10.57 -13.08 8.59
C GLU A 64 11.02 -11.65 8.96
N ARG A 65 11.46 -11.46 10.20
CA ARG A 65 11.81 -10.13 10.72
C ARG A 65 13.28 -9.77 10.55
N ASN A 66 14.10 -10.71 10.14
CA ASN A 66 15.56 -10.52 10.04
C ASN A 66 16.07 -10.55 8.60
N THR A 67 15.17 -10.62 7.62
CA THR A 67 15.52 -10.58 6.18
C THR A 67 14.84 -9.41 5.48
N LEU A 68 15.52 -8.83 4.49
CA LEU A 68 14.97 -7.72 3.71
C LEU A 68 15.50 -7.78 2.28
N TYR A 69 14.61 -7.55 1.32
CA TYR A 69 14.88 -7.65 -0.10
C TYR A 69 14.71 -6.29 -0.77
N PHE A 70 15.66 -5.95 -1.64
CA PHE A 70 15.80 -4.65 -2.28
C PHE A 70 15.71 -4.83 -3.80
N ALA A 71 14.63 -4.37 -4.40
CA ALA A 71 14.41 -4.43 -5.83
C ALA A 71 15.10 -3.24 -6.50
N GLU A 72 16.22 -3.51 -7.17
CA GLU A 72 16.94 -2.50 -7.96
C GLU A 72 16.23 -2.30 -9.30
N ARG A 73 16.12 -1.05 -9.72
CA ARG A 73 15.47 -0.62 -10.97
C ARG A 73 15.87 -1.44 -12.19
N SER A 74 17.09 -1.92 -12.21
CA SER A 74 17.69 -2.70 -13.31
C SER A 74 17.14 -4.14 -13.46
N GLY A 75 16.25 -4.60 -12.56
CA GLY A 75 15.73 -5.97 -12.57
C GLY A 75 16.50 -6.93 -11.66
N ARG A 76 17.33 -6.42 -10.73
CA ARG A 76 18.03 -7.24 -9.74
C ARG A 76 17.33 -7.11 -8.40
N ILE A 77 17.25 -8.21 -7.65
CA ILE A 77 16.79 -8.21 -6.27
C ILE A 77 17.95 -8.63 -5.38
N ILE A 78 18.33 -7.74 -4.47
CA ILE A 78 19.40 -7.95 -3.50
C ILE A 78 18.77 -8.36 -2.16
N VAL A 79 19.41 -9.23 -1.39
CA VAL A 79 18.91 -9.68 -0.10
C VAL A 79 19.92 -9.42 1.02
N TYR A 80 19.40 -8.90 2.14
CA TYR A 80 20.05 -8.97 3.44
C TYR A 80 19.45 -10.16 4.20
N SER A 81 20.26 -11.18 4.41
CA SER A 81 19.84 -12.43 5.07
C SER A 81 19.84 -12.34 6.59
N ASP A 82 20.54 -11.35 7.13
CA ASP A 82 20.60 -11.05 8.55
C ASP A 82 20.73 -9.53 8.74
N LEU A 83 19.61 -8.88 9.08
CA LEU A 83 19.55 -7.43 9.31
C LEU A 83 20.28 -7.02 10.59
N GLU A 84 20.26 -7.85 11.62
CA GLU A 84 20.90 -7.56 12.90
C GLU A 84 22.42 -7.47 12.74
N ASN A 85 23.01 -8.39 11.97
CA ASN A 85 24.45 -8.44 11.70
C ASN A 85 24.84 -7.75 10.38
N GLN A 86 23.90 -7.11 9.68
CA GLN A 86 24.10 -6.42 8.40
C GLN A 86 24.72 -7.33 7.32
N ILE A 87 24.32 -8.62 7.29
CA ILE A 87 24.81 -9.59 6.32
C ILE A 87 24.02 -9.44 5.02
N ARG A 88 24.70 -8.95 4.00
CA ARG A 88 24.22 -8.90 2.62
C ARG A 88 24.77 -10.09 1.86
N GLU A 89 23.90 -10.84 1.17
CA GLU A 89 24.36 -11.93 0.31
C GLU A 89 25.17 -11.40 -0.88
N GLN A 90 26.14 -12.21 -1.30
CA GLN A 90 27.05 -11.83 -2.38
C GLN A 90 26.35 -11.84 -3.74
N ASP A 91 25.56 -12.89 -3.98
CA ASP A 91 24.80 -13.05 -5.20
C ASP A 91 23.41 -12.40 -5.05
N PRO A 92 22.86 -11.79 -6.10
CA PRO A 92 21.49 -11.30 -6.07
C PRO A 92 20.50 -12.45 -5.90
N PHE A 93 19.43 -12.23 -5.12
CA PHE A 93 18.33 -13.18 -4.96
C PHE A 93 17.70 -13.56 -6.31
N LEU A 94 17.50 -12.56 -7.18
CA LEU A 94 17.02 -12.73 -8.55
C LEU A 94 17.69 -11.72 -9.47
N VAL A 95 17.98 -12.14 -10.68
CA VAL A 95 18.16 -11.25 -11.84
C VAL A 95 17.07 -11.65 -12.83
N ILE A 96 16.14 -10.73 -13.11
CA ILE A 96 15.02 -11.00 -14.03
C ILE A 96 15.58 -11.35 -15.41
N PRO A 97 15.25 -12.53 -15.98
CA PRO A 97 15.83 -13.00 -17.24
C PRO A 97 15.33 -12.21 -18.46
N SER A 98 14.14 -11.61 -18.37
CA SER A 98 13.58 -10.81 -19.45
C SER A 98 14.25 -9.42 -19.53
N THR A 99 14.13 -8.77 -20.67
CA THR A 99 14.66 -7.41 -20.84
C THR A 99 13.84 -6.42 -20.02
N VAL A 100 14.42 -5.93 -18.94
CA VAL A 100 13.85 -4.86 -18.12
C VAL A 100 14.23 -3.52 -18.75
N THR A 101 13.22 -2.72 -19.08
CA THR A 101 13.45 -1.35 -19.57
C THR A 101 13.63 -0.39 -18.41
N THR A 102 14.47 0.65 -18.53
CA THR A 102 14.82 1.55 -17.42
C THR A 102 14.83 3.04 -17.79
N ASN A 103 14.24 3.40 -18.92
CA ASN A 103 14.09 4.80 -19.31
C ASN A 103 12.84 5.43 -18.67
N GLY A 104 12.86 6.73 -18.39
CA GLY A 104 11.74 7.41 -17.71
C GLY A 104 11.48 6.84 -16.31
N GLU A 105 10.26 6.41 -16.02
CA GLU A 105 9.86 5.75 -14.76
C GLU A 105 10.01 4.23 -14.81
N ASN A 106 10.35 3.67 -15.95
CA ASN A 106 10.46 2.22 -16.16
C ASN A 106 11.49 1.55 -15.24
N GLY A 107 11.32 0.25 -15.01
CA GLY A 107 12.23 -0.58 -14.21
C GLY A 107 11.53 -1.77 -13.56
N LEU A 108 12.22 -2.40 -12.62
CA LEU A 108 11.60 -3.26 -11.62
C LEU A 108 11.00 -2.34 -10.55
N LEU A 109 9.66 -2.22 -10.53
CA LEU A 109 8.92 -1.21 -9.80
C LEU A 109 8.30 -1.74 -8.49
N GLY A 110 7.91 -3.01 -8.46
CA GLY A 110 7.23 -3.62 -7.32
C GLY A 110 7.77 -4.99 -6.96
N LEU A 111 7.71 -5.34 -5.67
CA LEU A 111 8.09 -6.64 -5.11
C LEU A 111 7.16 -6.96 -3.93
N ALA A 112 6.53 -8.13 -3.97
CA ALA A 112 5.70 -8.62 -2.88
C ALA A 112 5.91 -10.12 -2.66
N PHE A 113 6.00 -10.55 -1.40
CA PHE A 113 6.07 -11.95 -1.04
C PHE A 113 4.68 -12.49 -0.72
N HIS A 114 4.41 -13.71 -1.20
CA HIS A 114 3.15 -14.39 -0.92
C HIS A 114 2.91 -14.55 0.60
N PRO A 115 1.68 -14.40 1.12
CA PRO A 115 1.40 -14.59 2.55
C PRO A 115 1.88 -15.93 3.11
N GLN A 116 1.91 -16.97 2.28
CA GLN A 116 2.43 -18.30 2.62
C GLN A 116 3.81 -18.58 2.02
N TYR A 117 4.66 -17.56 1.83
CA TYR A 117 5.98 -17.69 1.21
C TYR A 117 6.84 -18.81 1.79
N ARG A 118 6.82 -19.01 3.09
CA ARG A 118 7.57 -20.10 3.76
C ARG A 118 7.19 -21.49 3.24
N LEU A 119 5.92 -21.66 2.81
CA LEU A 119 5.40 -22.95 2.33
C LEU A 119 5.58 -23.12 0.82
N ASN A 120 5.22 -22.09 0.04
CA ASN A 120 5.18 -22.18 -1.42
C ASN A 120 6.39 -21.54 -2.12
N GLY A 121 7.12 -20.65 -1.46
CA GLY A 121 8.27 -19.94 -2.01
C GLY A 121 7.91 -18.90 -3.07
N TYR A 122 6.63 -18.54 -3.24
CA TYR A 122 6.20 -17.60 -4.26
C TYR A 122 6.42 -16.16 -3.86
N PHE A 123 6.88 -15.38 -4.83
CA PHE A 123 6.93 -13.92 -4.75
C PHE A 123 6.56 -13.32 -6.11
N PHE A 124 6.19 -12.06 -6.09
CA PHE A 124 5.64 -11.36 -7.24
C PHE A 124 6.44 -10.09 -7.51
N VAL A 125 6.56 -9.77 -8.78
CA VAL A 125 7.24 -8.55 -9.23
C VAL A 125 6.38 -7.83 -10.26
N PHE A 126 6.43 -6.51 -10.19
CA PHE A 126 5.96 -5.65 -11.27
C PHE A 126 7.17 -5.01 -11.94
N TYR A 127 7.28 -5.15 -13.24
CA TYR A 127 8.39 -4.56 -13.99
C TYR A 127 7.97 -4.19 -15.41
N THR A 128 8.69 -3.22 -15.97
CA THR A 128 8.49 -2.86 -17.38
C THR A 128 9.41 -3.69 -18.25
N SER A 129 8.85 -4.33 -19.26
CA SER A 129 9.54 -5.23 -20.18
C SER A 129 9.46 -4.72 -21.63
N GLN A 130 10.15 -5.39 -22.51
CA GLN A 130 10.04 -5.19 -23.94
C GLN A 130 9.79 -6.54 -24.62
N ARG A 131 8.68 -6.62 -25.38
CA ARG A 131 8.36 -7.79 -26.20
C ARG A 131 9.33 -7.90 -27.38
N GLU A 132 9.40 -9.06 -28.00
CA GLU A 132 10.18 -9.25 -29.24
C GLU A 132 9.71 -8.36 -30.38
N SER A 133 8.44 -7.97 -30.39
CA SER A 133 7.86 -6.98 -31.33
C SER A 133 8.45 -5.58 -31.17
N GLY A 134 9.14 -5.31 -30.04
CA GLY A 134 9.66 -3.99 -29.66
C GLY A 134 8.70 -3.18 -28.80
N GLU A 135 7.48 -3.65 -28.58
CA GLU A 135 6.50 -2.99 -27.70
C GLU A 135 6.96 -3.07 -26.23
N ARG A 136 6.83 -1.95 -25.52
CA ARG A 136 7.05 -1.92 -24.07
C ARG A 136 5.76 -2.37 -23.39
N THR A 137 5.95 -3.08 -22.26
CA THR A 137 4.84 -3.60 -21.46
C THR A 137 5.05 -3.34 -19.99
N ASN A 138 3.93 -3.18 -19.27
CA ASN A 138 3.84 -3.34 -17.83
C ASN A 138 3.50 -4.78 -17.53
N ARG A 139 4.37 -5.47 -16.78
CA ARG A 139 4.28 -6.90 -16.53
C ARG A 139 4.22 -7.20 -15.05
N VAL A 140 3.29 -8.08 -14.67
CA VAL A 140 3.25 -8.71 -13.35
C VAL A 140 3.58 -10.18 -13.50
N SER A 141 4.63 -10.62 -12.80
CA SER A 141 5.08 -12.02 -12.82
C SER A 141 5.21 -12.60 -11.42
N ARG A 142 4.91 -13.89 -11.30
CA ARG A 142 5.24 -14.73 -10.16
C ARG A 142 6.52 -15.48 -10.43
N PHE A 143 7.40 -15.48 -9.43
CA PHE A 143 8.59 -16.33 -9.37
C PHE A 143 8.52 -17.23 -8.14
N ARG A 144 9.46 -18.16 -8.05
CA ARG A 144 9.61 -19.05 -6.92
C ARG A 144 11.04 -19.01 -6.37
N ARG A 145 11.16 -19.12 -5.05
CA ARG A 145 12.42 -19.34 -4.36
C ARG A 145 13.05 -20.66 -4.82
N SER A 146 14.38 -20.70 -4.93
CA SER A 146 15.13 -21.92 -5.17
C SER A 146 14.86 -22.97 -4.06
N GLN A 147 14.90 -24.23 -4.44
CA GLN A 147 14.77 -25.35 -3.48
C GLN A 147 16.08 -25.66 -2.76
N SER A 148 17.23 -25.28 -3.35
CA SER A 148 18.55 -25.57 -2.83
C SER A 148 19.13 -24.47 -1.94
N ASP A 149 18.68 -23.23 -2.14
CA ASP A 149 19.17 -22.06 -1.40
C ASP A 149 18.01 -21.09 -1.11
N PRO A 150 17.71 -20.78 0.17
CA PRO A 150 16.61 -19.89 0.53
C PRO A 150 16.84 -18.44 0.11
N PHE A 151 18.08 -18.04 -0.15
CA PHE A 151 18.46 -16.70 -0.56
C PHE A 151 18.69 -16.56 -2.07
N LEU A 152 18.28 -17.55 -2.85
CA LEU A 152 18.23 -17.49 -4.31
C LEU A 152 16.82 -17.79 -4.81
N ALA A 153 16.42 -17.15 -5.89
CA ALA A 153 15.24 -17.49 -6.65
C ALA A 153 15.58 -18.45 -7.81
N ASP A 154 14.59 -19.13 -8.32
CA ASP A 154 14.66 -19.88 -9.57
C ASP A 154 14.25 -18.95 -10.73
N PRO A 155 15.17 -18.48 -11.57
CA PRO A 155 14.86 -17.55 -12.66
C PRO A 155 14.01 -18.18 -13.76
N ASP A 156 14.01 -19.52 -13.88
CA ASP A 156 13.24 -20.26 -14.88
C ASP A 156 11.80 -20.53 -14.41
N SER A 157 11.46 -20.12 -13.18
CA SER A 157 10.12 -20.32 -12.59
C SER A 157 9.12 -19.23 -12.94
N GLU A 158 9.47 -18.29 -13.80
CA GLU A 158 8.58 -17.16 -14.15
C GLU A 158 7.23 -17.64 -14.65
N THR A 159 6.18 -17.08 -14.08
CA THR A 159 4.81 -17.21 -14.56
C THR A 159 4.23 -15.80 -14.72
N ILE A 160 4.00 -15.39 -15.94
CA ILE A 160 3.42 -14.07 -16.25
C ILE A 160 1.93 -14.11 -15.95
N LEU A 161 1.46 -13.19 -15.10
CA LEU A 161 0.05 -13.03 -14.77
C LEU A 161 -0.66 -12.12 -15.77
N PHE A 162 -0.06 -10.97 -16.05
CA PHE A 162 -0.46 -10.13 -17.17
C PHE A 162 0.74 -9.34 -17.74
N ASP A 163 0.63 -8.91 -18.99
CA ASP A 163 1.71 -8.27 -19.76
C ASP A 163 1.10 -7.24 -20.72
N GLN A 164 0.67 -6.11 -20.17
CA GLN A 164 -0.08 -5.08 -20.85
C GLN A 164 0.85 -4.11 -21.59
N VAL A 165 0.52 -3.76 -22.86
CA VAL A 165 1.25 -2.76 -23.62
C VAL A 165 1.10 -1.39 -22.95
N ASP A 166 2.22 -0.65 -22.86
CA ASP A 166 2.28 0.70 -22.33
C ASP A 166 3.08 1.59 -23.30
N GLN A 167 2.41 2.58 -23.89
CA GLN A 167 2.98 3.42 -24.93
C GLN A 167 3.92 4.50 -24.42
N ALA A 168 3.70 5.00 -23.17
CA ALA A 168 4.54 6.01 -22.58
C ALA A 168 5.59 5.41 -21.61
N ASN A 169 6.59 6.17 -21.25
CA ASN A 169 7.67 5.75 -20.34
C ASN A 169 7.55 6.36 -18.94
N ASN A 170 6.34 6.77 -18.57
CA ASN A 170 6.00 7.39 -17.30
C ASN A 170 4.55 7.03 -16.91
N HIS A 171 4.20 7.27 -15.65
CA HIS A 171 2.94 6.90 -15.00
C HIS A 171 2.68 5.39 -15.03
N ASN A 172 3.71 4.62 -14.75
CA ASN A 172 3.57 3.16 -14.68
C ASN A 172 2.86 2.70 -13.39
N GLY A 173 2.89 3.51 -12.31
CA GLY A 173 2.54 3.02 -10.99
C GLY A 173 3.46 1.88 -10.58
N GLY A 174 2.94 0.66 -10.52
CA GLY A 174 3.73 -0.57 -10.43
C GLY A 174 4.10 -1.00 -9.02
N ASP A 175 3.60 -0.37 -7.99
CA ASP A 175 3.74 -0.88 -6.63
C ASP A 175 2.75 -2.00 -6.36
N ILE A 176 3.19 -3.05 -5.66
CA ILE A 176 2.39 -4.24 -5.39
C ILE A 176 2.49 -4.68 -3.94
N HIS A 177 1.36 -5.02 -3.33
CA HIS A 177 1.30 -5.48 -1.95
C HIS A 177 0.20 -6.53 -1.75
N PHE A 178 0.43 -7.49 -0.86
CA PHE A 178 -0.66 -8.31 -0.36
C PHE A 178 -1.43 -7.55 0.71
N GLY A 179 -2.75 -7.50 0.55
CA GLY A 179 -3.65 -6.96 1.56
C GLY A 179 -3.84 -7.91 2.75
N PRO A 180 -4.44 -7.41 3.84
CA PRO A 180 -4.78 -8.25 5.01
C PRO A 180 -5.81 -9.35 4.67
N ASP A 181 -6.49 -9.24 3.54
CA ASP A 181 -7.42 -10.21 2.97
C ASP A 181 -6.72 -11.32 2.15
N GLY A 182 -5.40 -11.24 1.97
CA GLY A 182 -4.58 -12.23 1.27
C GLY A 182 -4.54 -12.07 -0.25
N TYR A 183 -5.21 -11.06 -0.82
CA TYR A 183 -5.18 -10.77 -2.25
C TYR A 183 -4.04 -9.81 -2.62
N LEU A 184 -3.60 -9.87 -3.87
CA LEU A 184 -2.56 -9.00 -4.41
C LEU A 184 -3.19 -7.72 -4.96
N TYR A 185 -2.74 -6.58 -4.46
CA TYR A 185 -3.09 -5.22 -4.92
C TYR A 185 -1.98 -4.68 -5.80
N ILE A 186 -2.36 -4.04 -6.91
CA ILE A 186 -1.44 -3.58 -7.94
C ILE A 186 -1.82 -2.14 -8.30
N SER A 187 -0.90 -1.19 -8.15
CA SER A 187 -1.12 0.19 -8.57
C SER A 187 -0.80 0.37 -10.06
N LEU A 188 -1.62 1.16 -10.76
CA LEU A 188 -1.60 1.32 -12.21
C LEU A 188 -1.81 2.79 -12.55
N GLY A 189 -0.86 3.40 -13.26
CA GLY A 189 -0.98 4.78 -13.74
C GLY A 189 -1.85 4.90 -14.98
N ASP A 190 -2.05 6.13 -15.46
CA ASP A 190 -2.93 6.45 -16.61
C ASP A 190 -2.27 6.25 -17.99
N GLU A 191 -1.18 5.50 -18.07
CA GLU A 191 -0.33 5.25 -19.24
C GLU A 191 0.62 6.42 -19.56
N GLY A 192 0.44 7.59 -18.94
CA GLY A 192 1.39 8.69 -19.09
C GLY A 192 0.97 9.83 -20.01
N ALA A 193 1.96 10.60 -20.44
CA ALA A 193 1.78 11.90 -21.09
C ALA A 193 1.03 12.90 -20.17
N GLY A 194 0.46 13.96 -20.73
CA GLY A 194 -0.22 15.00 -19.95
C GLY A 194 -1.73 15.01 -20.16
N ASN A 195 -2.47 15.38 -19.11
CA ASN A 195 -3.91 15.58 -19.18
C ASN A 195 -4.69 14.35 -19.65
N ASP A 196 -4.31 13.14 -19.19
CA ASP A 196 -4.92 11.88 -19.61
C ASP A 196 -4.99 11.75 -21.14
N ALA A 197 -3.82 11.89 -21.77
CA ALA A 197 -3.74 11.97 -23.24
C ALA A 197 -4.26 10.71 -23.94
N TYR A 198 -4.11 9.55 -23.31
CA TYR A 198 -4.58 8.26 -23.82
C TYR A 198 -6.03 7.95 -23.45
N GLN A 199 -6.67 8.79 -22.62
CA GLN A 199 -8.08 8.69 -22.20
C GLN A 199 -8.40 7.42 -21.40
N ASN A 200 -7.45 6.97 -20.62
CA ASN A 200 -7.57 5.76 -19.79
C ASN A 200 -8.25 6.00 -18.45
N SER A 201 -8.25 7.25 -17.95
CA SER A 201 -8.92 7.56 -16.69
C SER A 201 -10.44 7.40 -16.84
N GLN A 202 -11.10 6.97 -15.77
CA GLN A 202 -12.55 6.72 -15.74
C GLN A 202 -13.02 5.64 -16.73
N VAL A 203 -12.13 4.73 -17.16
CA VAL A 203 -12.42 3.61 -18.04
C VAL A 203 -12.26 2.30 -17.25
N THR A 204 -13.24 1.40 -17.36
CA THR A 204 -13.26 0.11 -16.67
C THR A 204 -13.33 -1.07 -17.62
N ASN A 205 -13.18 -0.81 -18.90
CA ASN A 205 -13.14 -1.79 -19.98
C ASN A 205 -11.92 -1.52 -20.87
N GLY A 206 -11.32 -2.55 -21.39
CA GLY A 206 -10.07 -2.45 -22.13
C GLY A 206 -8.86 -2.85 -21.26
N ASP A 207 -7.89 -1.97 -21.06
CA ASP A 207 -6.65 -2.26 -20.35
C ASP A 207 -6.69 -1.82 -18.88
N PHE A 208 -5.64 -2.16 -18.12
CA PHE A 208 -5.49 -1.84 -16.70
C PHE A 208 -4.74 -0.53 -16.51
N PHE A 209 -5.43 0.59 -16.54
CA PHE A 209 -4.85 1.91 -16.31
C PHE A 209 -5.64 2.73 -15.29
N ALA A 210 -5.00 3.74 -14.75
CA ALA A 210 -5.62 4.79 -13.92
C ALA A 210 -6.37 4.28 -12.67
N GLY A 211 -5.80 3.30 -11.96
CA GLY A 211 -6.47 2.75 -10.78
C GLY A 211 -5.65 1.72 -10.01
N LEU A 212 -6.33 0.92 -9.21
CA LEU A 212 -5.77 -0.24 -8.51
C LEU A 212 -6.53 -1.50 -8.92
N ALA A 213 -5.78 -2.53 -9.30
CA ALA A 213 -6.31 -3.89 -9.46
C ALA A 213 -6.13 -4.69 -8.17
N ARG A 214 -7.06 -5.64 -7.91
CA ARG A 214 -7.00 -6.61 -6.81
C ARG A 214 -7.31 -7.99 -7.37
N ILE A 215 -6.36 -8.93 -7.23
CA ILE A 215 -6.41 -10.27 -7.80
C ILE A 215 -6.11 -11.34 -6.76
N ASP A 216 -6.64 -12.53 -6.99
CA ASP A 216 -6.39 -13.74 -6.21
C ASP A 216 -5.41 -14.64 -6.96
N VAL A 217 -4.17 -14.69 -6.47
CA VAL A 217 -3.09 -15.48 -7.07
C VAL A 217 -3.14 -16.97 -6.68
N ASP A 218 -3.95 -17.32 -5.69
CA ASP A 218 -4.19 -18.69 -5.23
C ASP A 218 -5.34 -19.39 -5.98
N ARG A 219 -6.12 -18.62 -6.73
CA ARG A 219 -7.28 -19.11 -7.50
C ARG A 219 -8.26 -19.85 -6.61
N LEU A 220 -8.65 -19.24 -5.49
CA LEU A 220 -9.58 -19.82 -4.52
C LEU A 220 -10.91 -20.18 -5.21
N PRO A 221 -11.53 -21.33 -4.90
CA PRO A 221 -12.73 -21.81 -5.61
C PRO A 221 -13.95 -20.89 -5.56
N ALA A 222 -14.01 -19.96 -4.59
CA ALA A 222 -15.09 -18.99 -4.48
C ALA A 222 -14.95 -17.79 -5.44
N ASN A 223 -13.75 -17.57 -5.97
CA ASN A 223 -13.44 -16.47 -6.86
C ASN A 223 -13.70 -16.87 -8.33
N ILE A 224 -13.75 -15.88 -9.20
CA ILE A 224 -14.18 -16.08 -10.58
C ILE A 224 -12.99 -15.97 -11.54
N GLU A 225 -13.10 -16.66 -12.68
CA GLU A 225 -12.17 -16.53 -13.80
C GLU A 225 -12.26 -15.09 -14.34
N PRO A 226 -11.14 -14.40 -14.61
CA PRO A 226 -11.18 -13.09 -15.23
C PRO A 226 -11.79 -13.16 -16.64
N THR A 227 -12.41 -12.05 -17.06
CA THR A 227 -12.88 -11.90 -18.45
C THR A 227 -11.72 -12.04 -19.43
N GLU A 228 -12.00 -12.44 -20.67
CA GLU A 228 -10.96 -12.61 -21.66
C GLU A 228 -10.26 -11.30 -21.98
N GLN A 229 -8.93 -11.36 -22.03
CA GLN A 229 -8.10 -10.23 -22.41
C GLN A 229 -6.83 -10.73 -23.09
N PRO A 230 -6.36 -10.02 -24.13
CA PRO A 230 -5.21 -10.47 -24.92
C PRO A 230 -3.90 -10.53 -24.11
N ASP A 231 -3.79 -9.68 -23.10
CA ASP A 231 -2.56 -9.46 -22.34
C ASP A 231 -2.45 -10.32 -21.08
N ALA A 232 -3.43 -11.17 -20.78
CA ALA A 232 -3.37 -12.17 -19.71
C ALA A 232 -3.08 -13.57 -20.27
N PRO A 233 -1.85 -14.07 -20.13
CA PRO A 233 -1.51 -15.42 -20.50
C PRO A 233 -2.37 -16.45 -19.78
N ARG A 234 -2.70 -17.55 -20.49
CA ARG A 234 -3.51 -18.64 -19.97
C ARG A 234 -2.72 -19.94 -19.97
N ASP A 235 -3.05 -20.82 -19.05
CA ASP A 235 -2.46 -22.14 -18.95
C ASP A 235 -2.97 -23.09 -20.08
N SER A 236 -2.50 -24.31 -20.10
CA SER A 236 -2.89 -25.32 -21.13
C SER A 236 -4.36 -25.72 -21.08
N GLU A 237 -5.08 -25.40 -20.00
CA GLU A 237 -6.52 -25.58 -19.84
C GLU A 237 -7.32 -24.33 -20.26
N GLY A 238 -6.64 -23.28 -20.72
CA GLY A 238 -7.23 -22.01 -21.10
C GLY A 238 -7.62 -21.10 -19.93
N LYS A 239 -7.07 -21.34 -18.73
CA LYS A 239 -7.36 -20.56 -17.52
C LYS A 239 -6.27 -19.55 -17.23
N ALA A 240 -6.64 -18.38 -16.76
CA ALA A 240 -5.69 -17.37 -16.29
C ALA A 240 -4.91 -17.88 -15.07
N TYR A 241 -3.73 -17.29 -14.85
CA TYR A 241 -2.88 -17.64 -13.69
C TYR A 241 -3.30 -16.97 -12.38
N TYR A 242 -4.42 -16.27 -12.37
CA TYR A 242 -5.06 -15.68 -11.19
C TYR A 242 -6.58 -15.79 -11.34
N SER A 243 -7.31 -15.50 -10.27
CA SER A 243 -8.76 -15.29 -10.31
C SER A 243 -9.12 -13.91 -9.74
N VAL A 244 -10.36 -13.50 -9.96
CA VAL A 244 -10.89 -12.22 -9.47
C VAL A 244 -11.68 -12.45 -8.20
N PRO A 245 -11.38 -11.77 -7.09
CA PRO A 245 -12.18 -11.84 -5.88
C PRO A 245 -13.65 -11.52 -6.14
N VAL A 246 -14.54 -12.42 -5.69
CA VAL A 246 -15.98 -12.33 -5.96
C VAL A 246 -16.62 -11.04 -5.44
N ASP A 247 -15.98 -10.38 -4.47
CA ASP A 247 -16.43 -9.13 -3.87
C ASP A 247 -15.76 -7.88 -4.50
N ASN A 248 -15.04 -8.01 -5.61
CA ASN A 248 -14.56 -6.85 -6.35
C ASN A 248 -15.75 -6.01 -6.89
N PRO A 249 -15.59 -4.69 -7.00
CA PRO A 249 -16.71 -3.76 -7.24
C PRO A 249 -17.56 -4.09 -8.48
N LEU A 250 -16.96 -4.54 -9.57
CA LEU A 250 -17.64 -4.78 -10.84
C LEU A 250 -18.24 -6.18 -10.97
N VAL A 251 -17.91 -7.12 -10.07
CA VAL A 251 -18.32 -8.53 -10.18
C VAL A 251 -19.84 -8.69 -10.12
N SER A 252 -20.48 -8.10 -9.13
CA SER A 252 -21.96 -8.21 -8.99
C SER A 252 -22.67 -7.70 -10.24
N ARG A 253 -22.24 -6.56 -10.78
CA ARG A 253 -22.81 -5.97 -11.99
C ARG A 253 -22.60 -6.85 -13.21
N TRP A 254 -21.39 -7.42 -13.38
CA TRP A 254 -21.09 -8.34 -14.47
C TRP A 254 -22.01 -9.58 -14.40
N GLN A 255 -22.20 -10.14 -13.21
CA GLN A 255 -23.11 -11.28 -12.98
C GLN A 255 -24.59 -10.92 -13.30
N GLU A 256 -25.06 -9.74 -12.87
CA GLU A 256 -26.40 -9.23 -13.20
C GLU A 256 -26.60 -9.06 -14.71
N GLY A 257 -25.54 -8.71 -15.44
CA GLY A 257 -25.49 -8.61 -16.91
C GLY A 257 -25.44 -9.96 -17.63
N GLY A 258 -25.49 -11.07 -16.91
CA GLY A 258 -25.45 -12.41 -17.49
C GLY A 258 -24.09 -13.11 -17.38
N GLY A 259 -23.07 -12.45 -16.86
CA GLY A 259 -21.76 -13.05 -16.60
C GLY A 259 -20.99 -13.42 -17.87
N ASP A 260 -21.02 -12.57 -18.89
CA ASP A 260 -20.37 -12.82 -20.18
C ASP A 260 -18.83 -12.85 -20.03
N PRO A 261 -18.18 -14.00 -20.26
CA PRO A 261 -16.71 -14.10 -20.20
C PRO A 261 -15.98 -13.29 -21.27
N GLU A 262 -16.63 -13.00 -22.41
CA GLU A 262 -16.07 -12.20 -23.50
C GLU A 262 -16.27 -10.69 -23.26
N SER A 263 -16.86 -10.31 -22.12
CA SER A 263 -17.00 -8.90 -21.72
C SER A 263 -15.63 -8.23 -21.63
N ASP A 264 -15.56 -6.98 -22.08
CA ASP A 264 -14.37 -6.14 -21.95
C ASP A 264 -14.20 -5.47 -20.56
N LEU A 265 -15.16 -5.71 -19.63
CA LEU A 265 -15.04 -5.20 -18.26
C LEU A 265 -13.86 -5.84 -17.52
N ARG A 266 -13.04 -5.01 -16.89
CA ARG A 266 -11.93 -5.45 -16.04
C ARG A 266 -12.41 -5.59 -14.61
N LEU A 267 -12.79 -6.79 -14.24
CA LEU A 267 -13.35 -7.14 -12.93
C LEU A 267 -12.32 -7.04 -11.80
N GLU A 268 -11.06 -6.97 -12.16
CA GLU A 268 -9.92 -6.79 -11.27
C GLU A 268 -9.87 -5.43 -10.60
N PHE A 269 -10.47 -4.39 -11.18
CA PHE A 269 -10.44 -3.06 -10.58
C PHE A 269 -11.06 -3.05 -9.19
N TYR A 270 -10.26 -2.59 -8.22
CA TYR A 270 -10.65 -2.35 -6.84
C TYR A 270 -11.01 -0.88 -6.61
N ALA A 271 -10.27 0.03 -7.23
CA ALA A 271 -10.45 1.47 -7.22
C ALA A 271 -9.99 2.06 -8.55
N ILE A 272 -10.51 3.23 -8.92
CA ILE A 272 -10.16 3.92 -10.17
C ILE A 272 -9.94 5.43 -9.96
N GLY A 273 -9.58 6.13 -11.03
CA GLY A 273 -9.47 7.58 -11.03
C GLY A 273 -8.20 8.09 -10.37
N LEU A 274 -7.11 7.34 -10.45
CA LEU A 274 -5.77 7.71 -10.03
C LEU A 274 -4.92 8.02 -11.27
N ARG A 275 -3.99 8.98 -11.16
CA ARG A 275 -3.14 9.38 -12.28
C ARG A 275 -1.85 8.59 -12.36
N ASN A 276 -1.06 8.60 -11.31
CA ASN A 276 0.18 7.84 -11.17
C ASN A 276 0.40 7.49 -9.68
N PRO A 277 -0.35 6.52 -9.16
CA PRO A 277 -0.23 6.06 -7.77
C PRO A 277 1.11 5.37 -7.59
N TRP A 278 2.15 6.20 -7.28
CA TRP A 278 3.54 5.77 -7.35
C TRP A 278 3.92 4.78 -6.26
N ARG A 279 3.62 5.11 -4.98
CA ARG A 279 3.84 4.16 -3.87
C ARG A 279 2.62 4.08 -2.99
N MET A 280 2.29 2.85 -2.62
CA MET A 280 1.22 2.55 -1.69
C MET A 280 1.72 1.69 -0.53
N SER A 281 1.00 1.68 0.58
CA SER A 281 1.33 0.83 1.71
C SER A 281 0.12 0.54 2.58
N PHE A 282 0.01 -0.69 3.06
CA PHE A 282 -0.95 -1.02 4.11
C PHE A 282 -0.45 -0.58 5.47
N ASP A 283 -1.29 0.09 6.24
CA ASP A 283 -1.05 0.24 7.68
C ASP A 283 -1.32 -1.10 8.38
N PRO A 284 -0.33 -1.73 9.02
CA PRO A 284 -0.52 -3.03 9.63
C PRO A 284 -1.44 -3.03 10.85
N ALA A 285 -1.73 -1.85 11.44
CA ALA A 285 -2.58 -1.72 12.60
C ALA A 285 -4.07 -1.56 12.23
N THR A 286 -4.37 -0.88 11.14
CA THR A 286 -5.75 -0.59 10.71
C THR A 286 -6.19 -1.38 9.49
N GLY A 287 -5.24 -1.78 8.64
CA GLY A 287 -5.51 -2.39 7.34
C GLY A 287 -5.80 -1.37 6.24
N ASP A 288 -5.72 -0.08 6.52
CA ASP A 288 -5.92 0.97 5.53
C ASP A 288 -4.81 0.96 4.49
N LEU A 289 -5.19 1.09 3.22
CA LEU A 289 -4.26 1.20 2.10
C LEU A 289 -4.04 2.68 1.75
N TRP A 290 -2.86 3.18 2.07
CA TRP A 290 -2.43 4.55 1.78
C TRP A 290 -1.70 4.61 0.45
N THR A 291 -1.90 5.68 -0.32
CA THR A 291 -1.14 5.94 -1.55
C THR A 291 -0.84 7.43 -1.72
N GLY A 292 0.27 7.72 -2.41
CA GLY A 292 0.54 9.04 -2.96
C GLY A 292 0.28 9.02 -4.46
N ASP A 293 -0.62 9.85 -4.95
CA ASP A 293 -0.94 9.97 -6.37
C ASP A 293 -0.33 11.25 -6.97
N VAL A 294 0.51 11.07 -7.97
CA VAL A 294 1.24 12.18 -8.61
C VAL A 294 0.31 12.97 -9.52
N GLY A 295 0.06 14.20 -9.17
CA GLY A 295 -0.82 15.09 -9.93
C GLY A 295 -0.22 15.62 -11.24
N GLN A 296 -1.05 16.31 -12.05
CA GLN A 296 -0.67 16.79 -13.35
C GLN A 296 0.17 18.09 -13.30
N GLY A 297 -0.31 19.08 -12.64
CA GLY A 297 0.34 20.39 -12.68
C GLY A 297 -0.12 21.39 -11.62
N ALA A 298 -1.11 21.06 -10.83
CA ALA A 298 -1.65 21.92 -9.80
C ALA A 298 -1.54 21.34 -8.40
N ARG A 299 -1.81 20.06 -8.21
CA ARG A 299 -1.86 19.38 -6.92
C ARG A 299 -1.12 18.05 -6.94
N GLU A 300 -0.60 17.67 -5.78
CA GLU A 300 -0.20 16.32 -5.38
C GLU A 300 -1.16 15.87 -4.30
N GLU A 301 -1.49 14.57 -4.20
CA GLU A 301 -2.50 14.10 -3.25
C GLU A 301 -2.12 12.82 -2.51
N ILE A 302 -2.73 12.65 -1.34
CA ILE A 302 -2.61 11.47 -0.48
C ILE A 302 -4.01 10.91 -0.28
N ASP A 303 -4.16 9.62 -0.58
CA ASP A 303 -5.41 8.91 -0.52
C ASP A 303 -5.37 7.72 0.43
N ILE A 304 -6.52 7.40 1.03
CA ILE A 304 -6.81 6.08 1.60
C ILE A 304 -7.72 5.36 0.63
N ILE A 305 -7.21 4.27 0.07
CA ILE A 305 -7.91 3.53 -0.98
C ILE A 305 -8.99 2.65 -0.38
N THR A 306 -10.22 2.83 -0.87
CA THR A 306 -11.39 2.07 -0.48
C THR A 306 -11.95 1.28 -1.65
N LYS A 307 -12.61 0.17 -1.35
CA LYS A 307 -13.26 -0.67 -2.36
C LYS A 307 -14.36 0.10 -3.09
N GLY A 308 -14.29 0.14 -4.42
CA GLY A 308 -15.22 0.90 -5.26
C GLY A 308 -15.00 2.41 -5.24
N GLY A 309 -13.91 2.88 -4.66
CA GLY A 309 -13.54 4.29 -4.65
C GLY A 309 -13.12 4.80 -6.03
N ASN A 310 -13.52 6.03 -6.34
CA ASN A 310 -13.10 6.77 -7.52
C ASN A 310 -12.45 8.08 -7.08
N TYR A 311 -11.15 8.24 -7.35
CA TYR A 311 -10.34 9.38 -6.88
C TYR A 311 -10.35 10.57 -7.85
N GLY A 312 -11.10 10.44 -8.95
CA GLY A 312 -11.55 11.56 -9.78
C GLY A 312 -10.64 11.95 -10.93
N TRP A 313 -9.42 11.43 -11.05
CA TRP A 313 -8.59 11.69 -12.22
C TRP A 313 -9.32 11.21 -13.50
N ALA A 314 -9.47 11.99 -14.60
CA ALA A 314 -8.87 13.32 -14.84
C ALA A 314 -9.88 14.49 -14.75
N PHE A 315 -11.07 14.31 -14.14
CA PHE A 315 -11.99 15.44 -13.90
C PHE A 315 -11.72 16.14 -12.57
N ARG A 316 -10.86 15.54 -11.72
CA ARG A 316 -10.31 16.09 -10.47
C ARG A 316 -8.80 16.04 -10.49
N GLU A 317 -8.16 16.93 -9.72
CA GLU A 317 -6.76 16.93 -9.34
C GLU A 317 -6.70 17.44 -7.91
N GLY A 318 -6.59 16.55 -6.93
CA GLY A 318 -6.82 16.87 -5.52
C GLY A 318 -8.23 17.39 -5.27
N PHE A 319 -8.34 18.40 -4.43
CA PHE A 319 -9.61 19.07 -4.12
C PHE A 319 -10.13 20.01 -5.21
N ILE A 320 -9.45 20.14 -6.36
CA ILE A 320 -9.84 21.05 -7.43
C ILE A 320 -10.33 20.33 -8.68
N GLY A 321 -10.88 21.06 -9.64
CA GLY A 321 -11.23 20.51 -10.95
C GLY A 321 -9.98 20.13 -11.75
N GLY A 322 -10.03 18.97 -12.39
CA GLY A 322 -8.99 18.46 -13.27
C GLY A 322 -9.07 18.97 -14.70
N PRO A 323 -8.19 18.48 -15.58
CA PRO A 323 -8.08 18.99 -16.98
C PRO A 323 -9.19 18.53 -17.91
N ARG A 324 -10.01 17.55 -17.51
CA ARG A 324 -11.07 16.97 -18.36
C ARG A 324 -12.44 17.06 -17.69
N SER A 325 -13.48 16.97 -18.54
CA SER A 325 -14.86 16.73 -18.08
C SER A 325 -15.21 15.29 -18.40
N GLN A 326 -15.39 14.47 -17.36
CA GLN A 326 -15.71 13.06 -17.49
C GLN A 326 -16.87 12.71 -16.54
N THR A 327 -17.56 11.62 -16.84
CA THR A 327 -18.58 11.05 -15.98
C THR A 327 -18.03 9.77 -15.37
N PRO A 328 -18.10 9.59 -14.05
CA PRO A 328 -17.74 8.34 -13.41
C PRO A 328 -18.46 7.15 -14.04
N PRO A 329 -17.76 6.03 -14.29
CA PRO A 329 -18.40 4.83 -14.84
C PRO A 329 -19.27 4.17 -13.78
N LEU A 330 -20.23 3.37 -14.25
CA LEU A 330 -21.10 2.59 -13.38
C LEU A 330 -20.27 1.60 -12.52
N GLY A 331 -20.55 1.56 -11.23
CA GLY A 331 -19.82 0.79 -10.23
C GLY A 331 -18.74 1.59 -9.51
N PHE A 332 -18.46 2.82 -9.99
CA PHE A 332 -17.51 3.76 -9.39
C PHE A 332 -18.06 5.19 -9.36
N GLU A 333 -19.36 5.36 -9.11
CA GLU A 333 -20.03 6.65 -9.10
C GLU A 333 -19.64 7.52 -7.90
N THR A 334 -19.16 6.89 -6.82
CA THR A 334 -18.78 7.60 -5.59
C THR A 334 -17.38 8.17 -5.73
N VAL A 335 -17.27 9.49 -5.80
CA VAL A 335 -15.98 10.18 -5.77
C VAL A 335 -15.49 10.27 -4.33
N VAL A 336 -14.27 9.85 -4.11
CA VAL A 336 -13.58 9.91 -2.81
C VAL A 336 -12.62 11.08 -2.84
N GLU A 337 -12.76 11.99 -1.87
CA GLU A 337 -11.83 13.10 -1.73
C GLU A 337 -10.53 12.63 -1.07
N PRO A 338 -9.37 13.20 -1.43
CA PRO A 338 -8.10 12.85 -0.79
C PRO A 338 -8.09 13.22 0.70
N ILE A 339 -7.25 12.53 1.47
CA ILE A 339 -6.97 12.89 2.87
C ILE A 339 -6.26 14.24 2.94
N HIS A 340 -5.40 14.51 1.97
CA HIS A 340 -4.66 15.75 1.86
C HIS A 340 -4.21 15.98 0.43
N ASP A 341 -4.22 17.24 -0.01
CA ASP A 341 -3.54 17.69 -1.22
C ASP A 341 -2.61 18.86 -0.94
N TYR A 342 -1.61 19.06 -1.77
CA TYR A 342 -0.73 20.22 -1.67
C TYR A 342 -0.35 20.81 -3.04
N PRO A 343 -0.15 22.15 -3.11
CA PRO A 343 0.15 22.83 -4.37
C PRO A 343 1.61 22.66 -4.78
N ARG A 344 1.89 22.90 -6.06
CA ARG A 344 3.25 22.84 -6.66
C ARG A 344 4.31 23.69 -5.98
N SER A 345 3.92 24.70 -5.20
CA SER A 345 4.84 25.50 -4.39
C SER A 345 5.42 24.72 -3.19
N GLN A 346 4.76 23.65 -2.77
CA GLN A 346 5.21 22.79 -1.68
C GLN A 346 5.97 21.56 -2.18
N GLY A 347 5.55 20.97 -3.28
CA GLY A 347 6.19 19.82 -3.89
C GLY A 347 5.67 19.59 -5.32
N THR A 348 6.31 18.72 -6.08
CA THR A 348 6.01 18.58 -7.52
C THR A 348 5.88 17.14 -8.00
N SER A 349 6.11 16.17 -7.13
CA SER A 349 5.96 14.75 -7.44
C SER A 349 5.97 13.97 -6.13
N ILE A 350 4.79 13.68 -5.60
CA ILE A 350 4.67 12.87 -4.39
C ILE A 350 5.22 11.45 -4.63
N THR A 351 5.98 10.96 -3.68
CA THR A 351 6.45 9.57 -3.71
C THR A 351 5.43 8.62 -3.08
N GLY A 352 4.64 9.09 -2.13
CA GLY A 352 3.92 8.26 -1.19
C GLY A 352 4.77 7.96 0.04
N GLY A 353 4.39 6.96 0.83
CA GLY A 353 5.04 6.72 2.11
C GLY A 353 4.52 5.50 2.86
N VAL A 354 4.76 5.45 4.17
CA VAL A 354 4.33 4.38 5.07
C VAL A 354 3.86 4.94 6.41
N VAL A 355 2.89 4.29 7.06
CA VAL A 355 2.49 4.64 8.43
C VAL A 355 3.55 4.13 9.40
N TYR A 356 4.04 5.01 10.27
CA TYR A 356 5.02 4.63 11.29
C TYR A 356 4.39 3.78 12.39
N ARG A 357 5.00 2.64 12.67
CA ARG A 357 4.60 1.67 13.71
C ARG A 357 5.80 1.13 14.47
N GLY A 358 6.91 1.87 14.44
CA GLY A 358 8.12 1.52 15.16
C GLY A 358 8.11 2.03 16.61
N SER A 359 9.02 1.53 17.42
CA SER A 359 9.13 1.93 18.84
C SER A 359 10.19 3.00 19.10
N ARG A 360 11.06 3.28 18.14
CA ARG A 360 12.20 4.19 18.33
C ARG A 360 11.79 5.67 18.34
N LEU A 361 10.74 6.02 17.61
CA LEU A 361 10.20 7.38 17.51
C LEU A 361 8.71 7.39 17.91
N PRO A 362 8.39 7.16 19.20
CA PRO A 362 7.01 6.98 19.64
C PRO A 362 6.11 8.19 19.37
N GLU A 363 6.68 9.38 19.22
CA GLU A 363 5.95 10.58 18.85
C GLU A 363 5.43 10.57 17.39
N LEU A 364 5.96 9.68 16.54
CA LEU A 364 5.49 9.48 15.17
C LEU A 364 4.50 8.32 15.05
N GLU A 365 4.17 7.63 16.14
CA GLU A 365 3.24 6.50 16.11
C GLU A 365 1.90 6.88 15.45
N GLY A 366 1.55 6.16 14.38
CA GLY A 366 0.33 6.42 13.60
C GLY A 366 0.46 7.50 12.54
N ALA A 367 1.58 8.21 12.47
CA ALA A 367 1.81 9.18 11.41
C ALA A 367 2.12 8.51 10.08
N TYR A 368 1.55 9.00 8.98
CA TYR A 368 1.95 8.65 7.63
C TYR A 368 3.21 9.44 7.26
N ILE A 369 4.34 8.76 7.12
CA ILE A 369 5.62 9.37 6.74
C ILE A 369 5.76 9.26 5.24
N PHE A 370 5.77 10.40 4.55
CA PHE A 370 5.78 10.46 3.09
C PHE A 370 6.77 11.49 2.55
N GLY A 371 7.07 11.39 1.28
CA GLY A 371 8.04 12.27 0.62
C GLY A 371 7.57 12.80 -0.72
N ASP A 372 8.24 13.85 -1.16
CA ASP A 372 8.11 14.40 -2.50
C ASP A 372 9.45 14.39 -3.21
N TYR A 373 9.49 13.73 -4.37
CA TYR A 373 10.68 13.55 -5.18
C TYR A 373 11.26 14.89 -5.66
N GLY A 374 10.41 15.82 -6.05
CA GLY A 374 10.86 17.08 -6.66
C GLY A 374 11.34 18.11 -5.63
N SER A 375 10.69 18.19 -4.47
CA SER A 375 11.07 19.11 -3.40
C SER A 375 12.08 18.53 -2.41
N ASN A 376 12.32 17.21 -2.44
CA ASN A 376 13.17 16.47 -1.49
C ASN A 376 12.64 16.45 -0.04
N ARG A 377 11.43 16.94 0.21
CA ARG A 377 10.87 17.05 1.55
C ARG A 377 10.34 15.71 2.02
N ILE A 378 10.48 15.48 3.32
CA ILE A 378 9.85 14.35 4.04
C ILE A 378 8.95 14.95 5.12
N TRP A 379 7.70 14.52 5.13
CA TRP A 379 6.68 14.96 6.07
C TRP A 379 6.15 13.81 6.92
N ALA A 380 5.63 14.17 8.07
CA ALA A 380 4.74 13.34 8.89
C ALA A 380 3.33 13.95 8.81
N LEU A 381 2.35 13.14 8.42
CA LEU A 381 0.94 13.46 8.41
C LEU A 381 0.24 12.67 9.51
N PHE A 382 -0.41 13.38 10.43
CA PHE A 382 -1.24 12.79 11.48
C PHE A 382 -2.70 12.97 11.09
N PRO A 383 -3.45 11.88 10.79
CA PRO A 383 -4.87 11.98 10.52
C PRO A 383 -5.61 12.61 11.69
N ASP A 384 -6.50 13.58 11.40
CA ASP A 384 -7.40 14.10 12.42
C ASP A 384 -8.48 13.04 12.72
N PRO A 385 -8.62 12.57 13.97
CA PRO A 385 -9.67 11.63 14.34
C PRO A 385 -11.08 12.16 14.13
N ASN A 386 -11.24 13.49 13.99
CA ASN A 386 -12.52 14.14 13.67
C ASN A 386 -12.72 14.39 12.17
N GLY A 387 -11.72 14.07 11.33
CA GLY A 387 -11.82 14.20 9.88
C GLY A 387 -11.84 15.65 9.34
N VAL A 388 -11.39 16.63 10.13
CA VAL A 388 -11.47 18.05 9.74
C VAL A 388 -10.26 18.49 8.94
N SER A 389 -9.06 18.20 9.42
CA SER A 389 -7.80 18.48 8.72
C SER A 389 -6.64 17.74 9.36
N PRO A 390 -5.81 17.03 8.59
CA PRO A 390 -4.62 16.40 9.14
C PRO A 390 -3.61 17.45 9.61
N ASN A 391 -2.85 17.11 10.65
CA ASN A 391 -1.67 17.88 11.02
C ASN A 391 -0.48 17.38 10.23
N ILE A 392 0.23 18.28 9.54
CA ILE A 392 1.35 17.91 8.66
C ILE A 392 2.58 18.72 9.04
N GLU A 393 3.68 18.03 9.25
CA GLU A 393 4.95 18.64 9.61
C GLU A 393 6.07 18.13 8.71
N GLN A 394 6.90 19.04 8.20
CA GLN A 394 8.13 18.63 7.53
C GLN A 394 9.15 18.21 8.58
N ILE A 395 9.55 16.94 8.57
CA ILE A 395 10.44 16.34 9.58
C ILE A 395 11.90 16.29 9.15
N THR A 396 12.17 16.12 7.86
CA THR A 396 13.53 16.08 7.30
C THR A 396 13.53 16.29 5.78
N SER A 397 14.63 15.98 5.11
CA SER A 397 14.73 15.96 3.64
C SER A 397 15.66 14.86 3.16
N VAL A 398 15.30 14.24 2.03
CA VAL A 398 16.08 13.23 1.32
C VAL A 398 16.13 13.62 -0.15
N SER A 399 17.31 13.61 -0.76
CA SER A 399 17.43 13.95 -2.18
C SER A 399 16.73 12.91 -3.04
N ASN A 400 15.73 13.34 -3.82
CA ASN A 400 14.94 12.53 -4.74
C ASN A 400 14.46 11.21 -4.09
N PRO A 401 13.59 11.25 -3.06
CA PRO A 401 13.05 10.05 -2.45
C PRO A 401 12.17 9.32 -3.47
N VAL A 402 12.35 7.99 -3.61
CA VAL A 402 11.65 7.18 -4.63
C VAL A 402 10.85 6.02 -4.04
N ALA A 403 11.17 5.61 -2.80
CA ALA A 403 10.44 4.55 -2.12
C ALA A 403 10.62 4.66 -0.60
N PHE A 404 9.67 4.06 0.12
CA PHE A 404 9.64 3.95 1.57
C PHE A 404 9.40 2.50 1.97
N ALA A 405 9.97 2.09 3.09
CA ALA A 405 9.67 0.78 3.67
C ALA A 405 9.79 0.84 5.19
N ARG A 406 9.26 -0.19 5.84
CA ARG A 406 9.50 -0.44 7.27
C ARG A 406 10.56 -1.51 7.41
N ASP A 407 11.54 -1.28 8.28
CA ASP A 407 12.45 -2.31 8.73
C ASP A 407 11.66 -3.37 9.53
N PRO A 408 11.57 -4.62 9.08
CA PRO A 408 10.72 -5.62 9.73
C PRO A 408 11.20 -6.01 11.13
N SER A 409 12.45 -5.72 11.48
CA SER A 409 13.04 -6.05 12.78
C SER A 409 12.57 -5.11 13.89
N ASN A 410 12.30 -3.84 13.58
CA ASN A 410 12.05 -2.80 14.58
C ASN A 410 10.99 -1.76 14.20
N GLY A 411 10.47 -1.79 12.97
CA GLY A 411 9.46 -0.87 12.45
C GLY A 411 9.99 0.51 12.04
N ASP A 412 11.29 0.71 12.04
CA ASP A 412 11.90 1.97 11.59
C ASP A 412 11.62 2.24 10.10
N ILE A 413 11.58 3.52 9.74
CA ILE A 413 11.37 3.93 8.36
C ILE A 413 12.70 3.92 7.59
N LEU A 414 12.70 3.23 6.47
CA LEU A 414 13.75 3.27 5.45
C LEU A 414 13.27 4.12 4.27
N ILE A 415 14.12 5.06 3.83
CA ILE A 415 13.82 5.98 2.73
C ILE A 415 14.87 5.77 1.64
N CYS A 416 14.42 5.41 0.44
CA CYS A 416 15.26 5.20 -0.72
C CYS A 416 15.41 6.49 -1.52
N SER A 417 16.63 6.85 -1.83
CA SER A 417 16.97 7.92 -2.77
C SER A 417 17.19 7.35 -4.19
N LEU A 418 16.89 8.12 -5.22
CA LEU A 418 17.17 7.75 -6.62
C LEU A 418 18.65 7.41 -6.83
N SER A 419 19.55 8.01 -6.06
CA SER A 419 20.99 7.72 -6.11
C SER A 419 21.39 6.34 -5.60
N GLY A 420 20.43 5.58 -5.02
CA GLY A 420 20.66 4.25 -4.45
C GLY A 420 21.06 4.26 -2.97
N THR A 421 21.21 5.42 -2.34
CA THR A 421 21.43 5.48 -0.90
C THR A 421 20.12 5.27 -0.17
N ILE A 422 20.08 4.31 0.73
CA ILE A 422 18.95 4.07 1.64
C ILE A 422 19.31 4.64 3.01
N ARG A 423 18.37 5.37 3.60
CA ARG A 423 18.54 6.01 4.90
C ARG A 423 17.45 5.57 5.85
N ARG A 424 17.83 5.42 7.12
CA ARG A 424 16.93 5.18 8.23
C ARG A 424 16.59 6.51 8.88
N LEU A 425 15.30 6.75 9.13
CA LEU A 425 14.85 7.87 9.93
C LEU A 425 15.16 7.59 11.40
N VAL A 426 15.88 8.49 12.04
CA VAL A 426 16.30 8.36 13.46
C VAL A 426 16.08 9.68 14.19
N ARG A 427 16.17 9.65 15.51
CA ARG A 427 16.15 10.86 16.31
C ARG A 427 17.43 11.67 16.08
N GLY A 428 17.29 12.97 15.89
CA GLY A 428 18.43 13.88 15.72
C GLY A 428 19.22 14.10 17.01
N SER A 429 20.51 14.32 16.87
CA SER A 429 21.48 14.44 17.98
C SER A 429 21.34 15.71 18.83
N GLY A 430 20.36 16.58 18.57
CA GLY A 430 20.27 17.92 19.14
C GLY A 430 19.44 18.11 20.41
N LYS A 431 18.51 17.23 20.73
CA LYS A 431 17.73 17.20 21.99
C LYS A 431 17.24 15.78 22.22
N GLU A 432 17.99 15.02 22.96
CA GLU A 432 17.42 13.87 23.65
C GLU A 432 16.16 14.38 24.38
N PRO A 433 14.95 13.85 24.10
CA PRO A 433 13.91 14.00 25.08
C PRO A 433 14.50 13.38 26.32
N VAL A 434 14.54 14.12 27.41
CA VAL A 434 14.93 13.56 28.71
C VAL A 434 13.84 12.58 29.06
N PHE A 435 13.89 11.37 28.44
CA PHE A 435 13.12 10.26 28.98
C PHE A 435 13.62 10.05 30.40
N PRO A 436 12.73 9.92 31.35
CA PRO A 436 13.15 9.60 32.70
C PRO A 436 13.95 8.29 32.64
N GLU A 437 15.25 8.37 32.90
CA GLU A 437 16.14 7.19 32.95
C GLU A 437 15.73 6.23 34.08
N THR A 438 14.89 6.70 34.97
CA THR A 438 14.41 5.91 36.13
C THR A 438 12.90 6.08 36.28
N LEU A 439 12.24 5.08 36.81
CA LEU A 439 10.81 5.13 37.17
C LEU A 439 10.48 6.31 38.12
N THR A 440 11.43 6.78 38.92
CA THR A 440 11.28 7.94 39.81
C THR A 440 11.12 9.23 39.02
N GLN A 441 11.86 9.37 37.91
CA GLN A 441 11.83 10.58 37.07
C GLN A 441 10.54 10.67 36.23
N THR A 442 9.80 9.56 36.09
CA THR A 442 8.51 9.58 35.37
C THR A 442 7.43 10.34 36.11
N GLY A 443 7.59 10.56 37.41
CA GLY A 443 6.53 11.11 38.27
C GLY A 443 5.33 10.16 38.42
N ALA A 444 5.43 8.91 37.93
CA ALA A 444 4.32 7.96 37.97
C ALA A 444 4.08 7.33 39.35
N PHE A 445 5.08 7.40 40.23
CA PHE A 445 5.04 6.76 41.54
C PHE A 445 5.45 7.73 42.65
N LYS A 446 4.71 7.76 43.74
CA LYS A 446 5.08 8.46 45.00
C LYS A 446 6.25 7.81 45.65
N SER A 447 6.36 6.50 45.52
CA SER A 447 7.40 5.70 46.15
C SER A 447 7.73 4.49 45.26
N LEU A 448 8.99 4.34 44.90
CA LEU A 448 9.49 3.17 44.20
C LEU A 448 9.71 1.95 45.08
N ILE A 449 9.77 2.15 46.42
CA ILE A 449 9.91 1.07 47.35
C ILE A 449 8.58 0.31 47.51
N THR A 450 7.47 1.07 47.52
CA THR A 450 6.13 0.50 47.70
C THR A 450 5.38 0.38 46.38
N LEU A 451 5.92 0.94 45.25
CA LEU A 451 5.25 1.09 43.97
C LEU A 451 3.88 1.79 44.09
N GLU A 452 3.78 2.72 45.04
CA GLU A 452 2.57 3.50 45.23
C GLU A 452 2.45 4.54 44.09
N PRO A 453 1.41 4.45 43.24
CA PRO A 453 1.25 5.37 42.13
C PRO A 453 0.90 6.77 42.62
N GLU A 454 1.25 7.80 41.85
CA GLU A 454 0.72 9.16 42.00
C GLU A 454 -0.81 9.17 41.80
N ASN A 455 -1.48 10.14 42.44
CA ASN A 455 -2.93 10.28 42.34
C ASN A 455 -3.39 10.43 40.88
N GLY A 456 -4.22 9.51 40.44
CA GLY A 456 -4.77 9.49 39.07
C GLY A 456 -4.11 8.49 38.13
N ILE A 457 -3.02 7.81 38.55
CA ILE A 457 -2.42 6.72 37.79
C ILE A 457 -2.95 5.40 38.35
N ILE A 458 -3.60 4.61 37.51
CA ILE A 458 -4.04 3.24 37.87
C ILE A 458 -2.93 2.29 37.44
N ALA A 459 -2.39 1.56 38.39
CA ALA A 459 -1.38 0.53 38.17
C ALA A 459 -1.97 -0.72 37.53
#